data_9d5e0b6d4db04028d3b1142e53483397
#
_entry.id   9d5e0b6d4db04028d3b1142e53483397
#
_cell.length_a   1.000
_cell.length_b   1.000
_cell.length_c   1.000
_cell.angle_alpha   90.00
_cell.angle_beta   90.00
_cell.angle_gamma   90.00
#
_symmetry.space_group_name_H-M   'P 1'
#
loop_
_entity.id
_entity.type
_entity.pdbx_description
1 polymer ?
#
loop_
_entity_poly.entity_id
_entity_poly.type
_entity_poly.pdbx_seq_one_letter_code
_entity_poly.pdbx_strand_id
1 'polypeptide(L)'
;MPPNSMSRLTLESLSGLTPLDCLPSPDELGKKPCMGCKRNRMYYCYDCRVPMEGVPCPSVTLPCSLDVVKHKKEKNSKSTAIHAKIVCPSQTRIFHAPDGDELEDYGSGEGENGWTVLVFPSENALSIEEFTRTKGCISRFVVIDCTWFQVGVMTRLPQLKGLPCVSLRSYSTSFWRPQHNHDDSHLATIEAIYYAMREYQEIGLHKQYKGEFDDLLFWFFVSMGKVEGKREESRKRRLLNGEEEQSLEKKN
;
A
#
# COMPACT_ATOMS: atom_id res chain seq x y z
N MET A 1 3.31 -30.18 6.72
CA MET A 1 4.14 -29.43 5.75
C MET A 1 4.85 -28.33 6.51
N PRO A 2 6.14 -28.00 6.26
CA PRO A 2 6.82 -26.91 6.95
C PRO A 2 6.08 -25.60 6.67
N PRO A 3 6.10 -24.62 7.61
CA PRO A 3 5.44 -23.35 7.42
C PRO A 3 6.04 -22.67 6.18
N ASN A 4 5.14 -22.33 5.25
CA ASN A 4 5.48 -21.64 4.01
C ASN A 4 6.44 -20.50 4.29
N SER A 5 7.58 -20.50 3.60
CA SER A 5 8.51 -19.38 3.59
C SER A 5 7.74 -18.09 3.30
N MET A 6 7.89 -17.11 4.16
CA MET A 6 7.38 -15.75 3.96
C MET A 6 7.79 -15.28 2.58
N SER A 7 6.88 -15.24 1.61
CA SER A 7 7.17 -14.78 0.27
C SER A 7 7.27 -13.25 0.27
N ARG A 8 8.43 -12.73 -0.09
CA ARG A 8 8.64 -11.31 -0.32
C ARG A 8 8.21 -10.93 -1.73
N LEU A 9 7.52 -9.81 -1.90
CA LEU A 9 7.16 -9.31 -3.22
C LEU A 9 8.41 -8.84 -3.98
N THR A 10 8.56 -9.34 -5.19
CA THR A 10 9.58 -8.89 -6.15
C THR A 10 8.90 -8.60 -7.48
N LEU A 11 9.54 -7.82 -8.35
CA LEU A 11 9.00 -7.54 -9.68
C LEU A 11 8.74 -8.82 -10.47
N GLU A 12 9.64 -9.81 -10.35
CA GLU A 12 9.53 -11.10 -11.05
C GLU A 12 8.37 -11.96 -10.53
N SER A 13 7.91 -11.71 -9.31
CA SER A 13 6.77 -12.45 -8.71
C SER A 13 5.40 -11.93 -9.15
N LEU A 14 5.35 -10.84 -9.92
CA LEU A 14 4.14 -10.10 -10.30
C LEU A 14 3.93 -10.15 -11.81
N SER A 15 3.29 -11.21 -12.28
CA SER A 15 3.11 -11.47 -13.72
C SER A 15 2.12 -10.51 -14.41
N GLY A 16 1.25 -9.87 -13.65
CA GLY A 16 0.25 -8.91 -14.14
C GLY A 16 0.64 -7.45 -13.92
N LEU A 17 1.84 -7.18 -13.38
CA LEU A 17 2.30 -5.81 -13.15
C LEU A 17 2.61 -5.12 -14.48
N THR A 18 2.02 -3.95 -14.70
CA THR A 18 2.37 -3.08 -15.82
C THR A 18 3.86 -2.73 -15.78
N PRO A 19 4.59 -2.88 -16.90
CA PRO A 19 6.02 -2.57 -16.95
C PRO A 19 6.31 -1.14 -16.51
N LEU A 20 7.29 -0.96 -15.62
CA LEU A 20 7.59 0.35 -15.03
C LEU A 20 8.27 1.32 -16.02
N ASP A 21 8.85 0.81 -17.08
CA ASP A 21 9.48 1.55 -18.17
C ASP A 21 8.45 2.25 -19.09
N CYS A 22 7.16 1.98 -18.92
CA CYS A 22 6.10 2.78 -19.57
C CYS A 22 6.09 4.24 -19.08
N LEU A 23 6.70 4.53 -17.91
CA LEU A 23 6.76 5.87 -17.39
C LEU A 23 7.87 6.69 -18.05
N PRO A 24 7.60 7.97 -18.42
CA PRO A 24 8.65 8.86 -18.89
C PRO A 24 9.70 9.09 -17.79
N SER A 25 10.92 9.33 -18.20
CA SER A 25 12.00 9.64 -17.26
C SER A 25 11.71 10.91 -16.45
N PRO A 26 12.32 11.06 -15.25
CA PRO A 26 12.18 12.30 -14.47
C PRO A 26 12.59 13.56 -15.21
N ASP A 27 13.60 13.48 -16.07
CA ASP A 27 14.14 14.61 -16.84
C ASP A 27 13.20 15.03 -17.97
N GLU A 28 12.55 14.08 -18.63
CA GLU A 28 11.55 14.36 -19.67
C GLU A 28 10.24 14.91 -19.10
N LEU A 29 9.79 14.36 -17.97
CA LEU A 29 8.50 14.73 -17.40
C LEU A 29 8.55 16.05 -16.63
N GLY A 30 9.59 16.24 -15.81
CA GLY A 30 9.70 17.34 -14.88
C GLY A 30 8.59 17.35 -13.82
N LYS A 31 8.53 18.43 -13.03
CA LYS A 31 7.43 18.67 -12.10
C LYS A 31 6.46 19.68 -12.69
N LYS A 32 5.17 19.35 -12.69
CA LYS A 32 4.08 20.20 -13.19
C LYS A 32 3.06 20.47 -12.08
N PRO A 33 2.32 21.60 -12.12
CA PRO A 33 1.25 21.88 -11.18
C PRO A 33 0.09 20.88 -11.37
N CYS A 34 -0.36 20.28 -10.27
CA CYS A 34 -1.55 19.42 -10.27
C CYS A 34 -2.79 20.25 -10.62
N MET A 35 -3.65 19.76 -11.49
CA MET A 35 -4.86 20.47 -11.91
C MET A 35 -5.81 20.77 -10.73
N GLY A 36 -5.89 19.87 -9.74
CA GLY A 36 -6.71 20.05 -8.54
C GLY A 36 -6.10 21.03 -7.53
N CYS A 37 -4.98 20.65 -6.88
CA CYS A 37 -4.41 21.41 -5.76
C CYS A 37 -3.33 22.42 -6.16
N LYS A 38 -2.96 22.53 -7.44
CA LYS A 38 -1.93 23.43 -8.02
C LYS A 38 -0.50 23.21 -7.48
N ARG A 39 -0.26 22.22 -6.63
CA ARG A 39 1.07 21.87 -6.13
C ARG A 39 1.87 21.15 -7.20
N ASN A 40 3.17 21.43 -7.27
CA ASN A 40 4.05 20.77 -8.23
C ASN A 40 4.24 19.29 -7.89
N ARG A 41 3.94 18.43 -8.86
CA ARG A 41 4.04 16.96 -8.78
C ARG A 41 4.71 16.42 -10.03
N MET A 42 5.22 15.20 -9.95
CA MET A 42 5.89 14.56 -11.08
C MET A 42 4.97 13.51 -11.72
N TYR A 43 4.78 12.37 -11.11
CA TYR A 43 4.02 11.27 -11.69
C TYR A 43 2.56 11.24 -11.22
N TYR A 44 2.31 11.52 -9.94
CA TYR A 44 0.96 11.58 -9.37
C TYR A 44 0.88 12.60 -8.25
N CYS A 45 -0.33 13.09 -8.01
CA CYS A 45 -0.60 13.96 -6.89
C CYS A 45 -1.08 13.12 -5.69
N TYR A 46 -0.26 13.04 -4.64
CA TYR A 46 -0.58 12.31 -3.44
C TYR A 46 -1.64 12.99 -2.55
N ASP A 47 -1.92 14.28 -2.76
CA ASP A 47 -2.98 14.99 -2.06
C ASP A 47 -4.34 14.82 -2.77
N CYS A 48 -4.37 14.97 -4.10
CA CYS A 48 -5.58 14.75 -4.90
C CYS A 48 -5.81 13.27 -5.23
N ARG A 49 -4.78 12.42 -5.07
CA ARG A 49 -4.82 10.97 -5.32
C ARG A 49 -5.16 10.62 -6.77
N VAL A 50 -4.55 11.35 -7.68
CA VAL A 50 -4.75 11.20 -9.13
C VAL A 50 -3.40 11.18 -9.84
N PRO A 51 -3.28 10.48 -11.00
CA PRO A 51 -2.09 10.60 -11.84
C PRO A 51 -1.97 12.03 -12.36
N MET A 52 -0.76 12.45 -12.72
CA MET A 52 -0.55 13.72 -13.42
C MET A 52 -0.94 13.54 -14.89
N GLU A 53 -1.34 14.65 -15.50
CA GLU A 53 -1.71 14.68 -16.92
C GLU A 53 -0.58 14.16 -17.81
N GLY A 54 -0.92 13.25 -18.73
CA GLY A 54 0.02 12.61 -19.65
C GLY A 54 0.91 11.51 -19.02
N VAL A 55 0.68 11.17 -17.75
CA VAL A 55 1.40 10.07 -17.09
C VAL A 55 0.58 8.78 -17.20
N PRO A 56 1.12 7.72 -17.80
CA PRO A 56 0.48 6.41 -17.81
C PRO A 56 0.17 5.94 -16.39
N CYS A 57 -1.05 5.42 -16.19
CA CYS A 57 -1.48 4.89 -14.92
C CYS A 57 -2.33 3.65 -15.15
N PRO A 58 -1.97 2.49 -14.61
CA PRO A 58 -2.80 1.31 -14.72
C PRO A 58 -4.12 1.48 -13.98
N SER A 59 -5.09 0.67 -14.33
CA SER A 59 -6.39 0.59 -13.68
C SER A 59 -6.66 -0.82 -13.19
N VAL A 60 -7.10 -0.92 -11.94
CA VAL A 60 -7.38 -2.20 -11.26
C VAL A 60 -8.86 -2.30 -10.94
N THR A 61 -9.44 -3.50 -11.14
CA THR A 61 -10.76 -3.85 -10.63
C THR A 61 -10.59 -4.85 -9.48
N LEU A 62 -11.09 -4.49 -8.32
CA LEU A 62 -10.98 -5.30 -7.10
C LEU A 62 -12.18 -6.26 -6.97
N PRO A 63 -12.04 -7.39 -6.27
CA PRO A 63 -13.14 -8.34 -6.04
C PRO A 63 -14.19 -7.80 -5.07
N CYS A 64 -13.84 -6.78 -4.29
CA CYS A 64 -14.75 -6.10 -3.35
C CYS A 64 -14.30 -4.65 -3.13
N SER A 65 -15.08 -3.87 -2.40
CA SER A 65 -14.74 -2.48 -2.07
C SER A 65 -13.60 -2.39 -1.06
N LEU A 66 -12.90 -1.26 -1.05
CA LEU A 66 -11.81 -0.95 -0.14
C LEU A 66 -12.02 0.39 0.55
N ASP A 67 -11.99 0.39 1.88
CA ASP A 67 -11.93 1.60 2.67
C ASP A 67 -10.59 1.68 3.41
N VAL A 68 -9.96 2.83 3.32
CA VAL A 68 -8.72 3.14 4.03
C VAL A 68 -9.04 4.16 5.11
N VAL A 69 -8.86 3.77 6.37
CA VAL A 69 -8.99 4.69 7.51
C VAL A 69 -7.60 5.20 7.86
N LYS A 70 -7.28 6.37 7.32
CA LYS A 70 -5.97 6.98 7.41
C LYS A 70 -5.87 7.91 8.62
N HIS A 71 -4.82 7.75 9.43
CA HIS A 71 -4.58 8.67 10.54
C HIS A 71 -4.28 10.08 10.02
N LYS A 72 -4.93 11.11 10.60
CA LYS A 72 -4.80 12.51 10.14
C LYS A 72 -3.37 13.07 10.15
N LYS A 73 -2.49 12.55 11.01
CA LYS A 73 -1.07 12.94 11.06
C LYS A 73 -0.19 12.18 10.08
N GLU A 74 -0.70 11.09 9.46
CA GLU A 74 0.07 10.38 8.44
C GLU A 74 0.14 11.24 7.17
N LYS A 75 1.38 11.54 6.73
CA LYS A 75 1.59 12.40 5.56
C LYS A 75 1.19 11.68 4.27
N ASN A 76 0.39 12.32 3.43
CA ASN A 76 -0.01 11.76 2.13
C ASN A 76 1.19 11.30 1.29
N SER A 77 2.30 12.02 1.32
CA SER A 77 3.52 11.65 0.59
C SER A 77 4.27 10.43 1.15
N LYS A 78 3.87 9.93 2.32
CA LYS A 78 4.46 8.74 2.96
C LYS A 78 3.51 7.55 2.97
N SER A 79 2.21 7.82 2.90
CA SER A 79 1.16 6.80 2.85
C SER A 79 1.25 6.00 1.57
N THR A 80 1.36 4.69 1.67
CA THR A 80 1.31 3.79 0.52
C THR A 80 -0.12 3.40 0.14
N ALA A 81 -1.07 3.54 1.07
CA ALA A 81 -2.49 3.27 0.82
C ALA A 81 -3.09 4.12 -0.31
N ILE A 82 -2.55 5.34 -0.53
CA ILE A 82 -3.01 6.20 -1.62
C ILE A 82 -2.82 5.58 -2.99
N HIS A 83 -1.89 4.65 -3.15
CA HIS A 83 -1.64 3.97 -4.42
C HIS A 83 -2.88 3.22 -4.89
N ALA A 84 -3.60 2.55 -3.97
CA ALA A 84 -4.86 1.88 -4.28
C ALA A 84 -5.91 2.87 -4.81
N LYS A 85 -6.04 4.07 -4.19
CA LYS A 85 -6.99 5.09 -4.67
C LYS A 85 -6.63 5.62 -6.06
N ILE A 86 -5.35 5.67 -6.41
CA ILE A 86 -4.89 6.15 -7.71
C ILE A 86 -5.23 5.15 -8.82
N VAL A 87 -5.00 3.85 -8.59
CA VAL A 87 -5.21 2.80 -9.61
C VAL A 87 -6.63 2.21 -9.61
N CYS A 88 -7.37 2.35 -8.50
CA CYS A 88 -8.74 1.87 -8.35
C CYS A 88 -9.64 2.92 -7.68
N PRO A 89 -9.89 4.08 -8.35
CA PRO A 89 -10.59 5.21 -7.72
C PRO A 89 -12.05 4.94 -7.40
N SER A 90 -12.74 4.10 -8.19
CA SER A 90 -14.17 3.81 -8.01
C SER A 90 -14.48 2.91 -6.82
N GLN A 91 -13.58 1.97 -6.50
CA GLN A 91 -13.79 0.99 -5.43
C GLN A 91 -13.02 1.31 -4.15
N THR A 92 -12.19 2.35 -4.14
CA THR A 92 -11.38 2.75 -2.97
C THR A 92 -11.87 4.07 -2.40
N ARG A 93 -12.16 4.09 -1.09
CA ARG A 93 -12.42 5.33 -0.34
C ARG A 93 -11.30 5.54 0.68
N ILE A 94 -10.97 6.79 0.98
CA ILE A 94 -9.98 7.12 2.03
C ILE A 94 -10.60 8.14 2.97
N PHE A 95 -10.68 7.77 4.23
CA PHE A 95 -11.20 8.59 5.33
C PHE A 95 -10.05 9.05 6.22
N HIS A 96 -10.15 10.25 6.78
CA HIS A 96 -9.19 10.77 7.75
C HIS A 96 -9.73 10.65 9.17
N ALA A 97 -9.00 9.98 10.06
CA ALA A 97 -9.38 9.74 11.45
C ALA A 97 -8.19 10.02 12.42
N PRO A 98 -8.46 10.21 13.74
CA PRO A 98 -9.75 10.55 14.32
C PRO A 98 -10.22 11.93 13.85
N ASP A 99 -11.40 12.35 14.23
CA ASP A 99 -11.98 13.67 13.92
C ASP A 99 -12.26 13.90 12.41
N GLY A 100 -12.45 12.83 11.62
CA GLY A 100 -12.97 12.92 10.27
C GLY A 100 -14.49 12.77 10.30
N ASP A 101 -15.20 13.80 9.84
CA ASP A 101 -16.69 13.80 9.83
C ASP A 101 -17.30 12.84 8.81
N GLU A 102 -16.46 12.19 7.97
CA GLU A 102 -16.90 11.38 6.85
C GLU A 102 -16.82 9.85 7.09
N LEU A 103 -16.24 9.41 8.21
CA LEU A 103 -16.12 7.98 8.50
C LEU A 103 -17.46 7.42 8.95
N GLU A 104 -18.02 6.54 8.14
CA GLU A 104 -19.27 5.84 8.43
C GLU A 104 -19.11 4.93 9.66
N ASP A 105 -20.20 4.74 10.40
CA ASP A 105 -20.26 3.67 11.40
C ASP A 105 -20.59 2.36 10.67
N TYR A 106 -19.66 1.42 10.73
CA TYR A 106 -19.83 0.12 10.07
C TYR A 106 -20.65 -0.87 10.90
N GLY A 107 -21.04 -0.53 12.12
CA GLY A 107 -21.80 -1.41 13.01
C GLY A 107 -21.14 -2.76 13.23
N SER A 108 -21.88 -3.85 13.04
CA SER A 108 -21.38 -5.22 13.11
C SER A 108 -20.60 -5.63 11.83
N GLY A 109 -20.62 -4.83 10.79
CA GLY A 109 -20.07 -5.16 9.47
C GLY A 109 -20.96 -6.02 8.60
N GLU A 110 -22.07 -6.55 9.11
CA GLU A 110 -23.02 -7.35 8.31
C GLU A 110 -23.83 -6.43 7.38
N GLY A 111 -23.89 -6.79 6.10
CA GLY A 111 -24.62 -6.05 5.07
C GLY A 111 -25.31 -6.98 4.08
N GLU A 112 -26.28 -6.46 3.34
CA GLU A 112 -27.07 -7.22 2.36
C GLU A 112 -26.23 -7.92 1.29
N ASN A 113 -25.12 -7.28 0.89
CA ASN A 113 -24.24 -7.78 -0.17
C ASN A 113 -22.98 -8.50 0.36
N GLY A 114 -22.93 -8.80 1.65
CA GLY A 114 -21.78 -9.42 2.31
C GLY A 114 -21.19 -8.54 3.43
N TRP A 115 -20.10 -9.03 4.00
CA TRP A 115 -19.49 -8.47 5.20
C TRP A 115 -18.50 -7.35 4.89
N THR A 116 -18.51 -6.31 5.73
CA THR A 116 -17.40 -5.37 5.89
C THR A 116 -16.51 -5.89 7.00
N VAL A 117 -15.22 -6.05 6.73
CA VAL A 117 -14.26 -6.61 7.67
C VAL A 117 -13.02 -5.72 7.82
N LEU A 118 -12.46 -5.67 9.02
CA LEU A 118 -11.21 -4.98 9.29
C LEU A 118 -10.02 -5.93 9.08
N VAL A 119 -9.09 -5.57 8.22
CA VAL A 119 -7.82 -6.30 8.07
C VAL A 119 -6.89 -5.92 9.20
N PHE A 120 -6.86 -6.73 10.24
CA PHE A 120 -6.05 -6.47 11.42
C PHE A 120 -5.79 -7.75 12.24
N PRO A 121 -4.54 -8.03 12.66
CA PRO A 121 -4.20 -9.22 13.44
C PRO A 121 -4.60 -9.06 14.93
N SER A 122 -5.90 -9.14 15.21
CA SER A 122 -6.41 -9.15 16.59
C SER A 122 -6.49 -10.59 17.12
N GLU A 123 -6.61 -10.74 18.45
CA GLU A 123 -6.72 -12.08 19.08
C GLU A 123 -7.89 -12.92 18.55
N ASN A 124 -8.98 -12.25 18.14
CA ASN A 124 -10.17 -12.89 17.59
C ASN A 124 -10.27 -12.81 16.06
N ALA A 125 -9.19 -12.45 15.39
CA ALA A 125 -9.18 -12.36 13.94
C ALA A 125 -9.23 -13.76 13.33
N LEU A 126 -10.17 -13.98 12.42
CA LEU A 126 -10.23 -15.19 11.62
C LEU A 126 -9.32 -15.04 10.38
N SER A 127 -8.82 -16.15 9.85
CA SER A 127 -8.25 -16.12 8.49
C SER A 127 -9.35 -15.78 7.48
N ILE A 128 -8.99 -15.25 6.31
CA ILE A 128 -9.96 -14.96 5.24
C ILE A 128 -10.72 -16.26 4.85
N GLU A 129 -10.03 -17.40 4.84
CA GLU A 129 -10.62 -18.71 4.57
C GLU A 129 -11.70 -19.08 5.60
N GLU A 130 -11.36 -18.99 6.87
CA GLU A 130 -12.28 -19.34 7.94
C GLU A 130 -13.47 -18.37 8.00
N PHE A 131 -13.20 -17.08 7.80
CA PHE A 131 -14.24 -16.07 7.77
C PHE A 131 -15.24 -16.32 6.64
N THR A 132 -14.76 -16.53 5.41
CA THR A 132 -15.65 -16.77 4.27
C THR A 132 -16.43 -18.08 4.37
N ARG A 133 -15.82 -19.11 4.95
CA ARG A 133 -16.48 -20.39 5.21
C ARG A 133 -17.59 -20.31 6.25
N THR A 134 -17.42 -19.49 7.30
CA THR A 134 -18.33 -19.45 8.46
C THR A 134 -19.33 -18.30 8.41
N LYS A 135 -18.97 -17.17 7.82
CA LYS A 135 -19.76 -15.93 7.79
C LYS A 135 -20.27 -15.58 6.40
N GLY A 136 -19.58 -16.00 5.35
CA GLY A 136 -19.96 -15.72 3.98
C GLY A 136 -19.03 -14.73 3.28
N CYS A 137 -19.50 -14.17 2.15
CA CYS A 137 -18.66 -13.33 1.31
C CYS A 137 -18.32 -11.99 1.97
N ILE A 138 -17.13 -11.45 1.58
CA ILE A 138 -16.68 -10.13 1.99
C ILE A 138 -17.02 -9.14 0.87
N SER A 139 -17.79 -8.12 1.17
CA SER A 139 -18.14 -7.04 0.24
C SER A 139 -17.21 -5.84 0.35
N ARG A 140 -16.50 -5.72 1.50
CA ARG A 140 -15.61 -4.59 1.77
C ARG A 140 -14.50 -4.96 2.75
N PHE A 141 -13.27 -4.61 2.40
CA PHE A 141 -12.16 -4.55 3.35
C PHE A 141 -12.00 -3.13 3.88
N VAL A 142 -11.79 -3.03 5.18
CA VAL A 142 -11.34 -1.79 5.85
C VAL A 142 -9.89 -2.02 6.28
N VAL A 143 -9.00 -1.08 5.95
CA VAL A 143 -7.60 -1.10 6.38
C VAL A 143 -7.24 0.18 7.11
N ILE A 144 -6.36 0.08 8.11
CA ILE A 144 -5.85 1.23 8.86
C ILE A 144 -4.52 1.66 8.24
N ASP A 145 -4.39 2.96 7.94
CA ASP A 145 -3.17 3.56 7.42
C ASP A 145 -2.61 4.57 8.42
N CYS A 146 -1.65 4.11 9.21
CA CYS A 146 -1.01 4.91 10.25
C CYS A 146 0.35 4.32 10.65
N THR A 147 1.11 5.07 11.44
CA THR A 147 2.29 4.48 12.09
C THR A 147 1.88 3.51 13.20
N TRP A 148 2.71 2.53 13.50
CA TRP A 148 2.45 1.51 14.52
C TRP A 148 2.14 2.09 15.91
N PHE A 149 2.73 3.23 16.26
CA PHE A 149 2.41 3.95 17.50
C PHE A 149 0.96 4.50 17.55
N GLN A 150 0.34 4.68 16.41
CA GLN A 150 -1.02 5.22 16.29
C GLN A 150 -2.09 4.13 16.20
N VAL A 151 -1.70 2.89 15.96
CA VAL A 151 -2.62 1.74 15.78
C VAL A 151 -3.60 1.63 16.94
N GLY A 152 -3.12 1.72 18.18
CA GLY A 152 -3.99 1.62 19.37
C GLY A 152 -5.08 2.69 19.47
N VAL A 153 -4.88 3.86 18.88
CA VAL A 153 -5.93 4.90 18.77
C VAL A 153 -6.90 4.57 17.65
N MET A 154 -6.37 4.13 16.51
CA MET A 154 -7.17 3.84 15.33
C MET A 154 -8.09 2.63 15.51
N THR A 155 -7.61 1.56 16.15
CA THR A 155 -8.42 0.35 16.43
C THR A 155 -9.53 0.58 17.45
N ARG A 156 -9.44 1.66 18.25
CA ARG A 156 -10.48 2.03 19.22
C ARG A 156 -11.50 3.04 18.69
N LEU A 157 -11.43 3.42 17.42
CA LEU A 157 -12.44 4.29 16.81
C LEU A 157 -13.82 3.65 16.95
N PRO A 158 -14.83 4.38 17.42
CA PRO A 158 -16.20 3.85 17.60
C PRO A 158 -16.75 3.22 16.33
N GLN A 159 -16.46 3.80 15.15
CA GLN A 159 -16.92 3.34 13.84
C GLN A 159 -16.33 1.97 13.43
N LEU A 160 -15.19 1.58 14.00
CA LEU A 160 -14.52 0.31 13.70
C LEU A 160 -14.74 -0.76 14.77
N LYS A 161 -15.25 -0.38 15.95
CA LYS A 161 -15.29 -1.24 17.14
C LYS A 161 -16.11 -2.53 16.96
N GLY A 162 -17.14 -2.49 16.13
CA GLY A 162 -18.03 -3.63 15.88
C GLY A 162 -17.57 -4.53 14.74
N LEU A 163 -16.59 -4.11 13.94
CA LEU A 163 -16.16 -4.86 12.78
C LEU A 163 -15.46 -6.16 13.15
N PRO A 164 -15.83 -7.27 12.49
CA PRO A 164 -15.05 -8.48 12.58
C PRO A 164 -13.67 -8.25 11.94
N CYS A 165 -12.65 -8.82 12.59
CA CYS A 165 -11.28 -8.74 12.08
C CYS A 165 -10.92 -9.97 11.26
N VAL A 166 -10.17 -9.74 10.19
CA VAL A 166 -9.51 -10.82 9.45
C VAL A 166 -8.00 -10.61 9.46
N SER A 167 -7.27 -11.73 9.61
CA SER A 167 -5.82 -11.75 9.57
C SER A 167 -5.33 -12.31 8.24
N LEU A 168 -4.25 -11.73 7.75
CA LEU A 168 -3.53 -12.25 6.60
C LEU A 168 -2.61 -13.41 7.00
N ARG A 169 -2.23 -14.22 6.04
CA ARG A 169 -1.12 -15.18 6.18
C ARG A 169 0.18 -14.44 6.47
N SER A 170 1.22 -15.17 6.83
CA SER A 170 2.54 -14.59 7.08
C SER A 170 3.22 -14.19 5.77
N TYR A 171 3.60 -12.92 5.65
CA TYR A 171 4.32 -12.35 4.52
C TYR A 171 5.48 -11.51 5.00
N SER A 172 6.53 -11.38 4.19
CA SER A 172 7.64 -10.45 4.43
C SER A 172 7.45 -9.20 3.59
N THR A 173 7.66 -8.04 4.22
CA THR A 173 7.55 -6.75 3.54
C THR A 173 8.69 -6.51 2.55
N SER A 174 8.38 -5.89 1.43
CA SER A 174 9.35 -5.32 0.48
C SER A 174 9.54 -3.82 0.68
N PHE A 175 8.99 -3.26 1.77
CA PHE A 175 9.03 -1.83 2.03
C PHE A 175 10.46 -1.35 2.27
N TRP A 176 10.92 -0.40 1.49
CA TRP A 176 12.30 0.11 1.46
C TRP A 176 12.66 1.10 2.59
N ARG A 177 11.68 1.56 3.36
CA ARG A 177 11.92 2.49 4.48
C ARG A 177 12.22 1.70 5.74
N PRO A 178 13.27 2.10 6.50
CA PRO A 178 13.52 1.47 7.79
C PRO A 178 12.30 1.60 8.71
N GLN A 179 11.84 0.49 9.23
CA GLN A 179 10.80 0.43 10.25
C GLN A 179 11.49 0.21 11.60
N HIS A 180 11.75 1.30 12.33
CA HIS A 180 12.43 1.21 13.62
C HIS A 180 11.65 0.33 14.60
N ASN A 181 12.32 -0.64 15.20
CA ASN A 181 11.78 -1.61 16.16
C ASN A 181 10.70 -2.56 15.62
N HIS A 182 10.66 -2.78 14.30
CA HIS A 182 9.75 -3.73 13.67
C HIS A 182 10.54 -4.68 12.76
N ASP A 183 10.08 -5.92 12.71
CA ASP A 183 10.65 -6.95 11.84
C ASP A 183 10.04 -6.91 10.42
N ASP A 184 10.49 -7.80 9.56
CA ASP A 184 10.04 -7.89 8.16
C ASP A 184 8.58 -8.36 8.01
N SER A 185 7.88 -8.72 9.09
CA SER A 185 6.45 -9.09 9.05
C SER A 185 5.51 -7.88 9.00
N HIS A 186 6.04 -6.68 9.21
CA HIS A 186 5.26 -5.46 9.23
C HIS A 186 5.09 -4.88 7.82
N LEU A 187 4.00 -5.25 7.15
CA LEU A 187 3.70 -4.85 5.79
C LEU A 187 3.42 -3.34 5.67
N ALA A 188 3.82 -2.74 4.55
CA ALA A 188 3.27 -1.45 4.16
C ALA A 188 1.78 -1.60 3.85
N THR A 189 0.99 -0.54 4.04
CA THR A 189 -0.47 -0.60 3.90
C THR A 189 -0.90 -1.12 2.52
N ILE A 190 -0.20 -0.74 1.45
CA ILE A 190 -0.53 -1.23 0.10
C ILE A 190 -0.22 -2.72 -0.08
N GLU A 191 0.82 -3.26 0.59
CA GLU A 191 1.12 -4.69 0.58
C GLU A 191 0.01 -5.46 1.32
N ALA A 192 -0.45 -4.96 2.46
CA ALA A 192 -1.57 -5.55 3.19
C ALA A 192 -2.86 -5.56 2.35
N ILE A 193 -3.15 -4.45 1.64
CA ILE A 193 -4.28 -4.37 0.70
C ILE A 193 -4.14 -5.42 -0.40
N TYR A 194 -2.97 -5.50 -1.04
CA TYR A 194 -2.70 -6.46 -2.10
C TYR A 194 -2.91 -7.90 -1.64
N TYR A 195 -2.33 -8.28 -0.51
CA TYR A 195 -2.48 -9.63 0.02
C TYR A 195 -3.91 -9.95 0.45
N ALA A 196 -4.64 -8.99 1.04
CA ALA A 196 -6.04 -9.18 1.40
C ALA A 196 -6.91 -9.48 0.17
N MET A 197 -6.74 -8.71 -0.91
CA MET A 197 -7.48 -8.91 -2.16
C MET A 197 -7.11 -10.25 -2.82
N ARG A 198 -5.82 -10.60 -2.82
CA ARG A 198 -5.33 -11.84 -3.39
C ARG A 198 -5.81 -13.06 -2.63
N GLU A 199 -5.66 -13.08 -1.30
CA GLU A 199 -6.17 -14.19 -0.47
C GLU A 199 -7.69 -14.34 -0.62
N TYR A 200 -8.42 -13.21 -0.67
CA TYR A 200 -9.86 -13.27 -0.85
C TYR A 200 -10.25 -13.86 -2.20
N GLN A 201 -9.55 -13.50 -3.29
CA GLN A 201 -9.82 -14.10 -4.59
C GLN A 201 -9.48 -15.60 -4.62
N GLU A 202 -8.25 -15.95 -4.18
CA GLU A 202 -7.75 -17.33 -4.28
C GLU A 202 -8.49 -18.28 -3.32
N ILE A 203 -8.70 -17.84 -2.09
CA ILE A 203 -9.20 -18.70 -0.99
C ILE A 203 -10.66 -18.43 -0.73
N GLY A 204 -11.07 -17.17 -0.57
CA GLY A 204 -12.45 -16.81 -0.24
C GLY A 204 -13.42 -17.03 -1.40
N LEU A 205 -13.01 -16.70 -2.62
CA LEU A 205 -13.83 -16.87 -3.82
C LEU A 205 -13.47 -18.11 -4.65
N HIS A 206 -12.45 -18.87 -4.25
CA HIS A 206 -11.95 -20.06 -4.95
C HIS A 206 -11.63 -19.80 -6.44
N LYS A 207 -11.09 -18.60 -6.76
CA LYS A 207 -10.72 -18.20 -8.12
C LYS A 207 -9.21 -18.15 -8.25
N GLN A 208 -8.69 -18.81 -9.29
CA GLN A 208 -7.25 -18.75 -9.58
C GLN A 208 -6.81 -17.30 -9.80
N TYR A 209 -5.75 -16.87 -9.11
CA TYR A 209 -5.13 -15.58 -9.31
C TYR A 209 -4.17 -15.63 -10.50
N LYS A 210 -4.25 -14.63 -11.38
CA LYS A 210 -3.44 -14.51 -12.60
C LYS A 210 -2.76 -13.13 -12.74
N GLY A 211 -2.63 -12.40 -11.62
CA GLY A 211 -2.03 -11.07 -11.61
C GLY A 211 -3.03 -9.91 -11.71
N GLU A 212 -4.35 -10.16 -11.54
CA GLU A 212 -5.40 -9.14 -11.73
C GLU A 212 -5.23 -7.90 -10.87
N PHE A 213 -4.51 -8.01 -9.73
CA PHE A 213 -4.31 -6.89 -8.80
C PHE A 213 -2.85 -6.47 -8.67
N ASP A 214 -1.94 -7.01 -9.47
CA ASP A 214 -0.51 -6.70 -9.35
C ASP A 214 -0.25 -5.19 -9.50
N ASP A 215 -1.05 -4.51 -10.30
CA ASP A 215 -0.97 -3.06 -10.49
C ASP A 215 -1.35 -2.21 -9.26
N LEU A 216 -1.92 -2.81 -8.19
CA LEU A 216 -1.98 -2.14 -6.88
C LEU A 216 -0.58 -1.73 -6.39
N LEU A 217 0.43 -2.51 -6.77
CA LEU A 217 1.83 -2.31 -6.38
C LEU A 217 2.63 -1.45 -7.37
N PHE A 218 2.02 -1.00 -8.48
CA PHE A 218 2.71 -0.20 -9.50
C PHE A 218 3.44 1.02 -8.91
N TRP A 219 2.71 1.90 -8.22
CA TRP A 219 3.30 3.08 -7.62
C TRP A 219 4.22 2.77 -6.42
N PHE A 220 4.04 1.61 -5.78
CA PHE A 220 4.92 1.13 -4.74
C PHE A 220 6.32 0.84 -5.32
N PHE A 221 6.41 0.05 -6.38
CA PHE A 221 7.69 -0.26 -7.04
C PHE A 221 8.32 0.96 -7.73
N VAL A 222 7.54 1.82 -8.36
CA VAL A 222 8.02 3.10 -8.88
C VAL A 222 8.66 3.94 -7.78
N SER A 223 8.06 3.98 -6.59
CA SER A 223 8.59 4.72 -5.44
C SER A 223 9.85 4.08 -4.86
N MET A 224 9.90 2.75 -4.82
CA MET A 224 11.05 1.98 -4.39
C MET A 224 12.27 2.25 -5.29
N GLY A 225 12.11 2.08 -6.59
CA GLY A 225 13.20 2.31 -7.56
C GLY A 225 13.78 3.72 -7.50
N LYS A 226 12.94 4.75 -7.26
CA LYS A 226 13.42 6.12 -7.06
C LYS A 226 14.28 6.29 -5.81
N VAL A 227 13.94 5.61 -4.73
CA VAL A 227 14.70 5.71 -3.48
C VAL A 227 16.02 4.96 -3.63
N GLU A 228 15.99 3.80 -4.27
CA GLU A 228 17.20 3.00 -4.54
C GLU A 228 18.16 3.72 -5.47
N GLY A 229 17.68 4.30 -6.58
CA GLY A 229 18.48 5.11 -7.48
C GLY A 229 19.18 6.27 -6.76
N LYS A 230 18.45 7.03 -5.92
CA LYS A 230 19.06 8.11 -5.13
C LYS A 230 20.10 7.61 -4.11
N ARG A 231 19.90 6.44 -3.51
CA ARG A 231 20.89 5.83 -2.60
C ARG A 231 22.17 5.45 -3.36
N GLU A 232 22.02 4.89 -4.55
CA GLU A 232 23.14 4.52 -5.40
C GLU A 232 23.92 5.74 -5.89
N GLU A 233 23.22 6.78 -6.36
CA GLU A 233 23.86 8.07 -6.73
C GLU A 233 24.63 8.69 -5.56
N SER A 234 24.02 8.69 -4.37
CA SER A 234 24.67 9.20 -3.16
C SER A 234 25.90 8.37 -2.77
N ARG A 235 25.84 7.06 -2.97
CA ARG A 235 26.97 6.16 -2.73
C ARG A 235 28.11 6.42 -3.72
N LYS A 236 27.79 6.53 -5.03
CA LYS A 236 28.76 6.87 -6.07
C LYS A 236 29.46 8.20 -5.79
N ARG A 237 28.68 9.22 -5.41
CA ARG A 237 29.24 10.55 -5.06
C ARG A 237 30.21 10.50 -3.87
N ARG A 238 29.89 9.70 -2.83
CA ARG A 238 30.79 9.54 -1.68
C ARG A 238 32.09 8.83 -2.04
N LEU A 239 32.02 7.82 -2.91
CA LEU A 239 33.22 7.11 -3.38
C LEU A 239 34.11 8.04 -4.20
N LEU A 240 33.57 8.82 -5.12
CA LEU A 240 34.31 9.81 -5.92
C LEU A 240 34.99 10.87 -5.03
N ASN A 241 34.28 11.42 -4.06
CA ASN A 241 34.84 12.42 -3.14
C ASN A 241 35.95 11.81 -2.24
N GLY A 242 35.78 10.55 -1.78
CA GLY A 242 36.80 9.85 -1.01
C GLY A 242 38.05 9.52 -1.82
N GLU A 243 37.93 9.24 -3.11
CA GLU A 243 39.05 9.07 -4.02
C GLU A 243 39.78 10.40 -4.31
N GLU A 244 39.04 11.50 -4.37
CA GLU A 244 39.62 12.86 -4.49
C GLU A 244 40.42 13.25 -3.23
N GLU A 245 39.89 13.00 -2.02
CA GLU A 245 40.60 13.27 -0.76
C GLU A 245 41.89 12.45 -0.66
N GLN A 246 41.82 11.13 -0.97
CA GLN A 246 43.00 10.28 -0.98
C GLN A 246 44.05 10.66 -2.05
N SER A 247 43.60 11.22 -3.18
CA SER A 247 44.50 11.69 -4.23
C SER A 247 45.16 13.02 -3.87
N LEU A 248 44.54 13.84 -3.04
CA LEU A 248 45.11 15.10 -2.52
C LEU A 248 46.10 14.82 -1.39
N GLU A 249 45.83 13.88 -0.50
CA GLU A 249 46.77 13.46 0.56
C GLU A 249 48.06 12.81 0.02
N LYS A 250 48.01 12.19 -1.16
CA LYS A 250 49.22 11.60 -1.82
C LYS A 250 50.04 12.61 -2.59
N LYS A 251 49.61 13.87 -2.76
CA LYS A 251 50.31 14.94 -3.47
C LYS A 251 50.95 15.96 -2.53
N ASN A 252 50.75 15.88 -1.24
CA ASN A 252 51.44 16.62 -0.18
C ASN A 252 52.45 15.72 0.53
#